data_2b6b5c6d9bfe955672fd844239abac36
#
_entry.id   2b6b5c6d9bfe955672fd844239abac36
#
_cell.length_a   1.000
_cell.length_b   1.000
_cell.length_c   1.000
_cell.angle_alpha   90.00
_cell.angle_beta   90.00
_cell.angle_gamma   90.00
#
_symmetry.space_group_name_H-M   'P 1'
#
loop_
_entity.id
_entity.type
_entity.pdbx_description
1 polymer ?
#
loop_
_entity_poly.entity_id
_entity_poly.type
_entity_poly.pdbx_seq_one_letter_code
_entity_poly.pdbx_strand_id
1 'polypeptide(L)'
;MGMLVNGFWHDEDPPTVGADGSFVRLESGFRDRVTRDGSSGFKAEAGRYYLVTAPSCPWAHRAVLMRQLKGLEDAIPILQSDLPKGQGWAYSRGFDDLRPVDGVFHVHQVYSAARPDFTGRATVPVLWDRETRAIVNNESSEIIRMLNSEFDEFGNAALDLYPAALRGAIDETNDFVYDAINNGVYRCGFARTQAAYEQSFRKLFAALDSIEQRLGRQRYLVGDRFTEADLRLFPTLVRFDAVYYSHFKCNLRRLADHYNLSNYTRDIYQMPGVAESVDIPRTKLGYYGGMRNLNPSGIIPLGPELDFSAPHDRGRLAKAA
;
A
#
# COMPACT_ATOMS: atom_id res chain seq x y z
N MET A 1 16.96 -6.72 1.54
CA MET A 1 16.21 -5.48 1.24
C MET A 1 16.90 -4.24 1.80
N GLY A 2 17.88 -4.37 2.67
CA GLY A 2 18.72 -3.32 3.20
C GLY A 2 18.04 -2.29 4.12
N MET A 3 18.87 -1.48 4.76
CA MET A 3 18.45 -0.37 5.65
C MET A 3 19.51 0.73 5.67
N LEU A 4 19.17 1.88 6.20
CA LEU A 4 20.13 2.91 6.58
C LEU A 4 20.63 2.65 8.01
N VAL A 5 21.91 2.88 8.25
CA VAL A 5 22.54 2.95 9.57
C VAL A 5 23.33 4.25 9.63
N ASN A 6 22.97 5.15 10.51
CA ASN A 6 23.56 6.50 10.60
C ASN A 6 23.64 7.22 9.24
N GLY A 7 22.56 7.12 8.44
CA GLY A 7 22.46 7.75 7.12
C GLY A 7 23.13 7.00 5.96
N PHE A 8 23.87 5.94 6.21
CA PHE A 8 24.55 5.14 5.19
C PHE A 8 23.78 3.87 4.87
N TRP A 9 23.73 3.50 3.59
CA TRP A 9 23.06 2.29 3.16
C TRP A 9 23.84 1.02 3.52
N HIS A 10 23.13 0.03 4.04
CA HIS A 10 23.60 -1.33 4.30
C HIS A 10 22.68 -2.34 3.63
N ASP A 11 23.25 -3.32 2.94
CA ASP A 11 22.50 -4.38 2.23
C ASP A 11 21.86 -5.41 3.18
N GLU A 12 22.27 -5.42 4.45
CA GLU A 12 21.75 -6.31 5.46
C GLU A 12 20.28 -5.95 5.81
N ASP A 13 19.46 -6.98 5.93
CA ASP A 13 18.08 -6.78 6.37
C ASP A 13 18.04 -6.45 7.89
N PRO A 14 17.21 -5.48 8.29
CA PRO A 14 16.96 -5.24 9.70
C PRO A 14 16.32 -6.48 10.36
N PRO A 15 16.39 -6.63 11.69
CA PRO A 15 15.75 -7.73 12.39
C PRO A 15 14.22 -7.62 12.30
N THR A 16 13.64 -8.33 11.33
CA THR A 16 12.20 -8.41 11.07
C THR A 16 11.65 -9.80 11.38
N VAL A 17 12.39 -10.59 12.18
CA VAL A 17 12.04 -11.96 12.55
C VAL A 17 11.96 -12.07 14.06
N GLY A 18 10.80 -12.48 14.58
CA GLY A 18 10.60 -12.80 15.99
C GLY A 18 11.34 -14.07 16.42
N ALA A 19 11.44 -14.29 17.72
CA ALA A 19 12.09 -15.49 18.27
C ALA A 19 11.46 -16.80 17.85
N ASP A 20 10.17 -16.78 17.51
CA ASP A 20 9.38 -17.92 17.00
C ASP A 20 9.49 -18.09 15.47
N GLY A 21 10.23 -17.24 14.79
CA GLY A 21 10.34 -17.20 13.33
C GLY A 21 9.22 -16.45 12.63
N SER A 22 8.37 -15.76 13.35
CA SER A 22 7.31 -14.90 12.78
C SER A 22 7.88 -13.61 12.17
N PHE A 23 7.19 -13.07 11.16
CA PHE A 23 7.54 -11.76 10.61
C PHE A 23 7.07 -10.63 11.51
N VAL A 24 7.97 -9.72 11.85
CA VAL A 24 7.71 -8.49 12.60
C VAL A 24 7.86 -7.29 11.68
N ARG A 25 6.81 -6.49 11.57
CA ARG A 25 6.85 -5.24 10.81
C ARG A 25 7.36 -4.11 11.70
N LEU A 26 8.39 -3.41 11.23
CA LEU A 26 8.90 -2.22 11.90
C LEU A 26 7.91 -1.05 11.71
N GLU A 27 7.80 -0.21 12.72
CA GLU A 27 6.97 0.99 12.68
C GLU A 27 7.55 2.07 11.77
N SER A 28 6.67 2.92 11.26
CA SER A 28 7.03 4.10 10.47
C SER A 28 7.63 5.18 11.37
N GLY A 29 8.78 5.73 10.98
CA GLY A 29 9.58 6.65 11.81
C GLY A 29 9.26 8.14 11.61
N PHE A 30 8.43 8.51 10.61
CA PHE A 30 8.02 9.88 10.32
C PHE A 30 6.50 9.95 10.38
N ARG A 31 5.95 10.70 11.36
CA ARG A 31 4.54 10.69 11.72
C ARG A 31 3.95 12.11 11.91
N ASP A 32 4.58 13.12 11.30
CA ASP A 32 4.05 14.48 11.26
C ASP A 32 2.83 14.56 10.33
N ARG A 33 2.11 15.66 10.36
CA ARG A 33 0.85 15.83 9.64
C ARG A 33 0.85 17.11 8.83
N VAL A 34 0.26 17.05 7.63
CA VAL A 34 -0.24 18.24 6.93
C VAL A 34 -1.57 18.63 7.56
N THR A 35 -1.78 19.93 7.76
CA THR A 35 -3.07 20.49 8.15
C THR A 35 -3.47 21.61 7.20
N ARG A 36 -4.78 21.78 6.98
CA ARG A 36 -5.31 22.80 6.08
C ARG A 36 -4.86 24.21 6.47
N ASP A 37 -4.87 24.51 7.74
CA ASP A 37 -4.50 25.81 8.31
C ASP A 37 -3.00 26.00 8.59
N GLY A 38 -2.19 24.94 8.45
CA GLY A 38 -0.75 24.96 8.73
C GLY A 38 -0.39 24.91 10.22
N SER A 39 -1.35 24.64 11.11
CA SER A 39 -1.11 24.59 12.57
C SER A 39 -0.13 23.50 12.99
N SER A 40 0.07 22.47 12.16
CA SER A 40 1.07 21.42 12.38
C SER A 40 2.52 21.81 11.98
N GLY A 41 2.71 22.96 11.35
CA GLY A 41 3.96 23.36 10.68
C GLY A 41 4.01 22.97 9.19
N PHE A 42 3.10 22.13 8.72
CA PHE A 42 2.97 21.71 7.32
C PHE A 42 1.58 22.09 6.81
N LYS A 43 1.49 23.21 6.09
CA LYS A 43 0.23 23.68 5.52
C LYS A 43 -0.10 22.93 4.23
N ALA A 44 -1.37 22.60 4.02
CA ALA A 44 -1.84 22.05 2.75
C ALA A 44 -1.74 23.11 1.64
N GLU A 45 -0.90 22.85 0.64
CA GLU A 45 -0.63 23.75 -0.49
C GLU A 45 -0.40 22.91 -1.75
N ALA A 46 -0.96 23.36 -2.88
CA ALA A 46 -0.78 22.67 -4.16
C ALA A 46 0.69 22.78 -4.63
N GLY A 47 1.26 21.67 -5.10
CA GLY A 47 2.63 21.60 -5.61
C GLY A 47 3.73 21.62 -4.55
N ARG A 48 3.40 21.79 -3.27
CA ARG A 48 4.38 21.77 -2.17
C ARG A 48 4.85 20.36 -1.83
N TYR A 49 3.98 19.39 -1.90
CA TYR A 49 4.29 18.02 -1.48
C TYR A 49 4.48 17.09 -2.66
N TYR A 50 5.44 16.17 -2.54
CA TYR A 50 5.58 15.01 -3.41
C TYR A 50 5.15 13.73 -2.70
N LEU A 51 4.45 12.86 -3.43
CA LEU A 51 4.16 11.50 -3.00
C LEU A 51 5.17 10.55 -3.67
N VAL A 52 6.11 10.00 -2.89
CA VAL A 52 7.10 9.04 -3.37
C VAL A 52 6.56 7.62 -3.20
N THR A 53 6.52 6.85 -4.28
CA THR A 53 5.79 5.57 -4.33
C THR A 53 6.52 4.49 -5.13
N ALA A 54 5.96 3.28 -5.12
CA ALA A 54 6.35 2.19 -6.00
C ALA A 54 5.12 1.36 -6.39
N PRO A 55 4.97 0.95 -7.66
CA PRO A 55 3.78 0.24 -8.15
C PRO A 55 3.54 -1.10 -7.45
N SER A 56 4.60 -1.80 -7.08
CA SER A 56 4.48 -3.08 -6.38
C SER A 56 4.09 -2.96 -4.91
N CYS A 57 4.28 -1.78 -4.27
CA CYS A 57 3.99 -1.61 -2.84
C CYS A 57 2.49 -1.40 -2.58
N PRO A 58 1.78 -2.30 -1.87
CA PRO A 58 0.35 -2.14 -1.59
C PRO A 58 0.09 -1.01 -0.58
N TRP A 59 1.06 -0.68 0.27
CA TRP A 59 0.96 0.43 1.21
C TRP A 59 0.99 1.77 0.49
N ALA A 60 1.91 1.92 -0.48
CA ALA A 60 1.99 3.10 -1.33
C ALA A 60 0.75 3.23 -2.25
N HIS A 61 0.23 2.11 -2.73
CA HIS A 61 -0.97 2.07 -3.57
C HIS A 61 -2.19 2.70 -2.88
N ARG A 62 -2.33 2.58 -1.55
CA ARG A 62 -3.40 3.27 -0.80
C ARG A 62 -3.35 4.78 -1.00
N ALA A 63 -2.17 5.37 -0.89
CA ALA A 63 -1.99 6.81 -1.04
C ALA A 63 -2.18 7.26 -2.51
N VAL A 64 -1.71 6.47 -3.47
CA VAL A 64 -1.96 6.70 -4.91
C VAL A 64 -3.46 6.68 -5.19
N LEU A 65 -4.16 5.67 -4.70
CA LEU A 65 -5.60 5.50 -4.91
C LEU A 65 -6.40 6.63 -4.27
N MET A 66 -6.08 7.02 -3.03
CA MET A 66 -6.73 8.16 -2.37
C MET A 66 -6.52 9.45 -3.16
N ARG A 67 -5.27 9.71 -3.62
CA ARG A 67 -4.92 10.87 -4.43
C ARG A 67 -5.76 10.96 -5.72
N GLN A 68 -5.92 9.82 -6.42
CA GLN A 68 -6.73 9.75 -7.65
C GLN A 68 -8.23 9.96 -7.37
N LEU A 69 -8.78 9.25 -6.39
CA LEU A 69 -10.21 9.37 -6.04
C LEU A 69 -10.57 10.79 -5.57
N LYS A 70 -9.64 11.49 -4.94
CA LYS A 70 -9.80 12.88 -4.51
C LYS A 70 -9.51 13.89 -5.62
N GLY A 71 -9.01 13.48 -6.79
CA GLY A 71 -8.63 14.39 -7.87
C GLY A 71 -7.49 15.33 -7.49
N LEU A 72 -6.47 14.82 -6.80
CA LEU A 72 -5.33 15.60 -6.29
C LEU A 72 -4.09 15.49 -7.19
N GLU A 73 -4.24 15.07 -8.44
CA GLU A 73 -3.12 14.80 -9.36
C GLU A 73 -2.29 16.05 -9.64
N ASP A 74 -2.93 17.20 -9.79
CA ASP A 74 -2.24 18.47 -10.02
C ASP A 74 -1.66 19.07 -8.73
N ALA A 75 -2.32 18.82 -7.59
CA ALA A 75 -1.90 19.38 -6.30
C ALA A 75 -0.72 18.62 -5.67
N ILE A 76 -0.64 17.29 -5.88
CA ILE A 76 0.37 16.43 -5.27
C ILE A 76 1.05 15.59 -6.36
N PRO A 77 2.14 16.08 -6.95
CA PRO A 77 2.95 15.32 -7.88
C PRO A 77 3.45 14.00 -7.29
N ILE A 78 3.65 13.01 -8.15
CA ILE A 78 4.11 11.68 -7.75
C ILE A 78 5.49 11.37 -8.32
N LEU A 79 6.37 10.78 -7.52
CA LEU A 79 7.55 10.07 -7.97
C LEU A 79 7.32 8.58 -7.78
N GLN A 80 7.22 7.85 -8.88
CA GLN A 80 6.94 6.41 -8.86
C GLN A 80 8.19 5.63 -9.29
N SER A 81 8.54 4.59 -8.53
CA SER A 81 9.63 3.68 -8.88
C SER A 81 9.38 3.03 -10.24
N ASP A 82 10.37 3.10 -11.11
CA ASP A 82 10.34 2.58 -12.49
C ASP A 82 11.45 1.55 -12.77
N LEU A 83 12.30 1.27 -11.79
CA LEU A 83 13.38 0.31 -11.87
C LEU A 83 13.16 -0.86 -10.89
N PRO A 84 13.74 -2.04 -11.19
CA PRO A 84 13.86 -3.09 -10.19
C PRO A 84 14.56 -2.59 -8.93
N LYS A 85 14.23 -3.17 -7.78
CA LYS A 85 14.89 -2.83 -6.51
C LYS A 85 16.41 -3.08 -6.60
N GLY A 86 17.16 -2.05 -6.23
CA GLY A 86 18.58 -2.13 -5.95
C GLY A 86 18.82 -1.91 -4.45
N GLN A 87 19.41 -0.78 -4.08
CA GLN A 87 19.50 -0.33 -2.70
C GLN A 87 18.13 0.20 -2.20
N GLY A 88 17.18 -0.70 -1.97
CA GLY A 88 15.78 -0.37 -1.70
C GLY A 88 14.98 -0.03 -2.98
N TRP A 89 14.03 0.91 -2.90
CA TRP A 89 13.23 1.35 -4.05
C TRP A 89 14.07 2.25 -4.96
N ALA A 90 14.07 1.94 -6.26
CA ALA A 90 14.92 2.58 -7.25
C ALA A 90 14.10 3.30 -8.34
N TYR A 91 14.64 4.40 -8.85
CA TYR A 91 14.00 5.33 -9.78
C TYR A 91 15.04 5.77 -10.83
N SER A 92 14.63 5.96 -12.07
CA SER A 92 15.49 6.51 -13.14
C SER A 92 15.74 8.01 -12.97
N ARG A 93 14.98 8.70 -12.14
CA ARG A 93 15.11 10.15 -11.87
C ARG A 93 14.93 10.47 -10.39
N GLY A 94 15.60 11.54 -9.96
CA GLY A 94 15.32 12.19 -8.68
C GLY A 94 14.32 13.34 -8.82
N PHE A 95 14.19 14.15 -7.78
CA PHE A 95 13.35 15.36 -7.74
C PHE A 95 14.01 16.42 -6.85
N ASP A 96 13.59 17.65 -6.98
CA ASP A 96 14.20 18.83 -6.34
C ASP A 96 15.73 18.83 -6.54
N ASP A 97 16.51 18.95 -5.46
CA ASP A 97 17.98 18.83 -5.49
C ASP A 97 18.49 17.39 -5.31
N LEU A 98 17.59 16.45 -5.13
CA LEU A 98 17.94 15.04 -4.98
C LEU A 98 18.13 14.43 -6.36
N ARG A 99 19.39 14.12 -6.70
CA ARG A 99 19.76 13.62 -8.03
C ARG A 99 20.12 12.15 -7.99
N PRO A 100 19.90 11.43 -9.10
CA PRO A 100 20.43 10.10 -9.27
C PRO A 100 21.96 10.07 -9.07
N VAL A 101 22.44 9.00 -8.44
CA VAL A 101 23.88 8.65 -8.38
C VAL A 101 24.09 7.52 -9.37
N ASP A 102 25.03 7.71 -10.30
CA ASP A 102 25.29 6.77 -11.40
C ASP A 102 24.03 6.41 -12.23
N GLY A 103 23.14 7.40 -12.42
CA GLY A 103 21.89 7.23 -13.17
C GLY A 103 20.75 6.59 -12.40
N VAL A 104 20.94 6.22 -11.15
CA VAL A 104 19.91 5.61 -10.29
C VAL A 104 19.66 6.47 -9.05
N PHE A 105 18.40 6.82 -8.81
CA PHE A 105 17.95 7.45 -7.58
C PHE A 105 17.28 6.39 -6.68
N HIS A 106 17.60 6.43 -5.40
CA HIS A 106 17.04 5.50 -4.42
C HIS A 106 16.25 6.24 -3.34
N VAL A 107 15.16 5.63 -2.87
CA VAL A 107 14.32 6.25 -1.83
C VAL A 107 15.09 6.56 -0.54
N HIS A 108 16.14 5.80 -0.22
CA HIS A 108 16.94 6.07 0.98
C HIS A 108 17.62 7.45 0.94
N GLN A 109 17.88 8.03 -0.26
CA GLN A 109 18.41 9.40 -0.40
C GLN A 109 17.42 10.44 0.13
N VAL A 110 16.10 10.20 0.02
CA VAL A 110 15.05 11.04 0.63
C VAL A 110 15.17 11.02 2.15
N TYR A 111 15.37 9.82 2.71
CA TYR A 111 15.52 9.64 4.17
C TYR A 111 16.79 10.29 4.71
N SER A 112 17.92 10.10 4.04
CA SER A 112 19.20 10.74 4.43
C SER A 112 19.14 12.27 4.26
N ALA A 113 18.39 12.77 3.27
CA ALA A 113 18.18 14.22 3.11
C ALA A 113 17.31 14.81 4.22
N ALA A 114 16.25 14.09 4.65
CA ALA A 114 15.39 14.52 5.74
C ALA A 114 16.06 14.41 7.11
N ARG A 115 16.86 13.35 7.31
CA ARG A 115 17.58 13.08 8.56
C ARG A 115 18.92 12.42 8.24
N PRO A 116 20.03 13.17 8.25
CA PRO A 116 21.36 12.67 7.83
C PRO A 116 21.87 11.47 8.65
N ASP A 117 21.45 11.31 9.89
CA ASP A 117 21.81 10.21 10.81
C ASP A 117 20.73 9.13 10.92
N PHE A 118 19.77 9.10 9.99
CA PHE A 118 18.64 8.16 10.06
C PHE A 118 19.12 6.71 10.08
N THR A 119 18.59 5.95 11.04
CA THR A 119 18.77 4.50 11.14
C THR A 119 17.40 3.82 11.03
N GLY A 120 17.22 2.98 10.02
CA GLY A 120 15.97 2.26 9.76
C GLY A 120 15.74 1.92 8.29
N ARG A 121 14.58 1.37 8.00
CA ARG A 121 14.20 1.03 6.63
C ARG A 121 13.69 2.26 5.88
N ALA A 122 14.22 2.49 4.69
CA ALA A 122 13.65 3.45 3.75
C ALA A 122 12.49 2.80 3.00
N THR A 123 11.26 3.16 3.36
CA THR A 123 10.01 2.57 2.83
C THR A 123 9.24 3.57 1.98
N VAL A 124 8.22 3.07 1.27
CA VAL A 124 7.21 3.88 0.58
C VAL A 124 5.81 3.46 1.05
N PRO A 125 4.80 4.39 1.06
CA PRO A 125 4.85 5.75 0.55
C PRO A 125 5.69 6.69 1.42
N VAL A 126 6.10 7.82 0.84
CA VAL A 126 6.64 8.97 1.57
C VAL A 126 5.89 10.21 1.12
N LEU A 127 5.41 11.01 2.05
CA LEU A 127 4.94 12.37 1.80
C LEU A 127 6.09 13.32 2.13
N TRP A 128 6.67 13.91 1.07
CA TRP A 128 7.82 14.79 1.12
C TRP A 128 7.40 16.24 0.99
N ASP A 129 7.87 17.10 1.89
CA ASP A 129 7.73 18.57 1.79
C ASP A 129 8.95 19.17 1.11
N ARG A 130 8.74 19.78 -0.05
CA ARG A 130 9.79 20.41 -0.86
C ARG A 130 10.36 21.68 -0.22
N GLU A 131 9.53 22.44 0.49
CA GLU A 131 9.93 23.71 1.09
C GLU A 131 10.87 23.51 2.26
N THR A 132 10.50 22.62 3.18
CA THR A 132 11.30 22.34 4.37
C THR A 132 12.32 21.22 4.16
N ARG A 133 12.25 20.49 3.02
CA ARG A 133 13.09 19.34 2.68
C ARG A 133 12.97 18.21 3.74
N ALA A 134 11.77 17.97 4.19
CA ALA A 134 11.46 17.02 5.23
C ALA A 134 10.54 15.90 4.75
N ILE A 135 10.68 14.71 5.32
CA ILE A 135 9.63 13.69 5.27
C ILE A 135 8.57 14.08 6.29
N VAL A 136 7.38 14.44 5.83
CA VAL A 136 6.25 14.71 6.73
C VAL A 136 5.77 13.40 7.33
N ASN A 137 5.53 12.40 6.49
CA ASN A 137 4.95 11.15 6.94
C ASN A 137 5.31 9.99 6.00
N ASN A 138 5.51 8.79 6.55
CA ASN A 138 5.71 7.55 5.79
C ASN A 138 4.80 6.40 6.25
N GLU A 139 3.69 6.73 6.94
CA GLU A 139 2.64 5.78 7.31
C GLU A 139 1.42 5.95 6.40
N SER A 140 1.15 4.94 5.60
CA SER A 140 0.10 5.00 4.57
C SER A 140 -1.29 5.30 5.14
N SER A 141 -1.62 4.79 6.31
CA SER A 141 -2.92 5.00 6.97
C SER A 141 -3.15 6.45 7.39
N GLU A 142 -2.09 7.17 7.73
CA GLU A 142 -2.15 8.59 8.07
C GLU A 142 -2.12 9.48 6.83
N ILE A 143 -1.28 9.11 5.84
CA ILE A 143 -1.22 9.83 4.58
C ILE A 143 -2.60 9.85 3.90
N ILE A 144 -3.30 8.71 3.81
CA ILE A 144 -4.64 8.69 3.19
C ILE A 144 -5.65 9.56 3.95
N ARG A 145 -5.56 9.68 5.27
CA ARG A 145 -6.44 10.56 6.06
C ARG A 145 -6.13 12.03 5.83
N MET A 146 -4.86 12.40 5.69
CA MET A 146 -4.49 13.75 5.28
C MET A 146 -5.01 14.09 3.89
N LEU A 147 -4.85 13.17 2.92
CA LEU A 147 -5.37 13.36 1.57
C LEU A 147 -6.90 13.39 1.51
N ASN A 148 -7.58 12.70 2.43
CA ASN A 148 -9.03 12.67 2.49
C ASN A 148 -9.64 14.01 2.92
N SER A 149 -8.99 14.78 3.79
CA SER A 149 -9.59 15.96 4.43
C SER A 149 -8.79 17.24 4.32
N GLU A 150 -7.47 17.19 4.40
CA GLU A 150 -6.67 18.42 4.52
C GLU A 150 -6.50 19.14 3.17
N PHE A 151 -6.60 18.42 2.06
CA PHE A 151 -6.43 18.93 0.69
C PHE A 151 -7.76 19.17 -0.06
N ASP A 152 -8.88 19.29 0.64
CA ASP A 152 -10.21 19.50 0.05
C ASP A 152 -10.31 20.72 -0.88
N GLU A 153 -9.53 21.77 -0.61
CA GLU A 153 -9.47 22.97 -1.44
C GLU A 153 -8.92 22.69 -2.86
N PHE A 154 -8.13 21.62 -3.02
CA PHE A 154 -7.43 21.29 -4.26
C PHE A 154 -8.03 20.10 -5.00
N GLY A 155 -9.09 19.49 -4.49
CA GLY A 155 -9.67 18.28 -5.05
C GLY A 155 -11.16 18.12 -4.77
N ASN A 156 -11.64 16.88 -4.77
CA ASN A 156 -13.05 16.56 -4.53
C ASN A 156 -13.40 16.60 -3.03
N ALA A 157 -13.81 17.76 -2.52
CA ALA A 157 -14.23 17.94 -1.14
C ALA A 157 -15.52 17.15 -0.78
N ALA A 158 -16.34 16.77 -1.77
CA ALA A 158 -17.56 16.01 -1.53
C ALA A 158 -17.29 14.52 -1.22
N LEU A 159 -16.12 14.02 -1.61
CA LEU A 159 -15.71 12.65 -1.31
C LEU A 159 -15.03 12.60 0.06
N ASP A 160 -15.74 12.05 1.05
CA ASP A 160 -15.17 11.73 2.37
C ASP A 160 -15.25 10.21 2.59
N LEU A 161 -14.10 9.54 2.63
CA LEU A 161 -13.99 8.09 2.86
C LEU A 161 -13.85 7.71 4.34
N TYR A 162 -13.80 8.72 5.24
CA TYR A 162 -13.72 8.52 6.69
C TYR A 162 -14.71 9.40 7.45
N PRO A 163 -16.02 9.35 7.06
CA PRO A 163 -17.03 10.22 7.61
C PRO A 163 -17.27 9.95 9.11
N ALA A 164 -17.51 11.01 9.88
CA ALA A 164 -17.59 10.98 11.33
C ALA A 164 -18.53 9.88 11.88
N ALA A 165 -19.68 9.68 11.26
CA ALA A 165 -20.69 8.69 11.69
C ALA A 165 -20.22 7.22 11.52
N LEU A 166 -19.22 6.95 10.68
CA LEU A 166 -18.75 5.60 10.38
C LEU A 166 -17.36 5.30 10.93
N ARG A 167 -16.67 6.26 11.55
CA ARG A 167 -15.28 6.11 11.99
C ARG A 167 -15.04 4.90 12.85
N GLY A 168 -15.90 4.66 13.85
CA GLY A 168 -15.74 3.49 14.73
C GLY A 168 -15.79 2.16 13.97
N ALA A 169 -16.76 2.00 13.07
CA ALA A 169 -16.88 0.78 12.25
C ALA A 169 -15.74 0.64 11.21
N ILE A 170 -15.26 1.78 10.66
CA ILE A 170 -14.12 1.80 9.75
C ILE A 170 -12.84 1.41 10.50
N ASP A 171 -12.58 1.97 11.68
CA ASP A 171 -11.38 1.67 12.47
C ASP A 171 -11.34 0.22 12.91
N GLU A 172 -12.45 -0.33 13.45
CA GLU A 172 -12.56 -1.75 13.81
C GLU A 172 -12.29 -2.66 12.60
N THR A 173 -12.87 -2.33 11.44
CA THR A 173 -12.66 -3.08 10.20
C THR A 173 -11.21 -2.96 9.72
N ASN A 174 -10.62 -1.78 9.82
CA ASN A 174 -9.23 -1.52 9.46
C ASN A 174 -8.26 -2.35 10.31
N ASP A 175 -8.46 -2.41 11.63
CA ASP A 175 -7.62 -3.18 12.55
C ASP A 175 -7.67 -4.67 12.20
N PHE A 176 -8.87 -5.21 11.98
CA PHE A 176 -9.05 -6.59 11.56
C PHE A 176 -8.37 -6.89 10.22
N VAL A 177 -8.63 -6.07 9.20
CA VAL A 177 -8.06 -6.23 7.85
C VAL A 177 -6.54 -6.07 7.87
N TYR A 178 -6.03 -5.08 8.60
CA TYR A 178 -4.60 -4.82 8.72
C TYR A 178 -3.86 -6.01 9.32
N ASP A 179 -4.33 -6.50 10.46
CA ASP A 179 -3.66 -7.58 11.17
C ASP A 179 -3.77 -8.93 10.43
N ALA A 180 -4.98 -9.31 10.03
CA ALA A 180 -5.23 -10.66 9.54
C ALA A 180 -4.97 -10.83 8.03
N ILE A 181 -5.17 -9.78 7.22
CA ILE A 181 -5.07 -9.87 5.75
C ILE A 181 -3.89 -9.09 5.22
N ASN A 182 -3.81 -7.76 5.42
CA ASN A 182 -2.75 -6.94 4.83
C ASN A 182 -1.36 -7.35 5.33
N ASN A 183 -1.17 -7.55 6.63
CA ASN A 183 0.04 -8.13 7.19
C ASN A 183 0.05 -9.67 7.11
N GLY A 184 -1.12 -10.30 7.08
CA GLY A 184 -1.26 -11.75 7.02
C GLY A 184 -0.51 -12.37 5.85
N VAL A 185 -0.65 -11.80 4.64
CA VAL A 185 0.08 -12.26 3.46
C VAL A 185 1.60 -12.13 3.62
N TYR A 186 2.09 -11.08 4.29
CA TYR A 186 3.53 -10.89 4.57
C TYR A 186 4.01 -11.85 5.65
N ARG A 187 3.20 -12.10 6.69
CA ARG A 187 3.55 -13.09 7.72
C ARG A 187 3.69 -14.50 7.12
N CYS A 188 2.84 -14.87 6.15
CA CYS A 188 3.02 -16.11 5.39
C CYS A 188 4.31 -16.09 4.57
N GLY A 189 4.54 -15.03 3.78
CA GLY A 189 5.66 -14.95 2.85
C GLY A 189 7.03 -14.88 3.52
N PHE A 190 7.13 -14.24 4.68
CA PHE A 190 8.37 -14.02 5.40
C PHE A 190 8.56 -14.89 6.65
N ALA A 191 7.65 -15.83 6.93
CA ALA A 191 7.84 -16.82 8.00
C ALA A 191 9.16 -17.58 7.82
N ARG A 192 9.86 -17.83 8.92
CA ARG A 192 11.13 -18.55 8.96
C ARG A 192 11.00 -19.94 9.58
N THR A 193 9.82 -20.26 10.15
CA THR A 193 9.50 -21.59 10.68
C THR A 193 8.19 -22.08 10.10
N GLN A 194 8.03 -23.41 10.02
CA GLN A 194 6.79 -24.03 9.56
C GLN A 194 5.61 -23.64 10.47
N ALA A 195 5.82 -23.61 11.78
CA ALA A 195 4.77 -23.26 12.76
C ALA A 195 4.27 -21.81 12.59
N ALA A 196 5.18 -20.84 12.42
CA ALA A 196 4.82 -19.45 12.18
C ALA A 196 4.07 -19.25 10.85
N TYR A 197 4.49 -19.96 9.80
CA TYR A 197 3.78 -19.98 8.52
C TYR A 197 2.37 -20.53 8.67
N GLU A 198 2.20 -21.72 9.26
CA GLU A 198 0.90 -22.36 9.40
C GLU A 198 -0.07 -21.52 10.24
N GLN A 199 0.40 -20.93 11.33
CA GLN A 199 -0.43 -20.06 12.16
C GLN A 199 -0.93 -18.86 11.35
N SER A 200 -0.02 -18.17 10.63
CA SER A 200 -0.37 -17.02 9.80
C SER A 200 -1.30 -17.39 8.66
N PHE A 201 -1.06 -18.52 8.01
CA PHE A 201 -1.85 -19.05 6.92
C PHE A 201 -3.30 -19.34 7.33
N ARG A 202 -3.50 -20.05 8.47
CA ARG A 202 -4.83 -20.33 9.00
C ARG A 202 -5.59 -19.06 9.37
N LYS A 203 -4.90 -18.11 10.01
CA LYS A 203 -5.49 -16.80 10.37
C LYS A 203 -5.90 -16.01 9.13
N LEU A 204 -5.05 -15.97 8.09
CA LEU A 204 -5.33 -15.28 6.83
C LEU A 204 -6.58 -15.82 6.16
N PHE A 205 -6.68 -17.16 5.99
CA PHE A 205 -7.81 -17.74 5.26
C PHE A 205 -9.10 -17.70 6.07
N ALA A 206 -9.07 -17.83 7.40
CA ALA A 206 -10.23 -17.58 8.25
C ALA A 206 -10.73 -16.13 8.13
N ALA A 207 -9.83 -15.17 8.01
CA ALA A 207 -10.19 -13.77 7.80
C ALA A 207 -10.78 -13.53 6.40
N LEU A 208 -10.21 -14.13 5.34
CA LEU A 208 -10.76 -14.05 3.99
C LEU A 208 -12.16 -14.68 3.93
N ASP A 209 -12.39 -15.81 4.58
CA ASP A 209 -13.71 -16.45 4.68
C ASP A 209 -14.72 -15.55 5.43
N SER A 210 -14.29 -14.85 6.48
CA SER A 210 -15.14 -13.90 7.20
C SER A 210 -15.53 -12.70 6.31
N ILE A 211 -14.58 -12.15 5.54
CA ILE A 211 -14.86 -11.06 4.59
C ILE A 211 -15.74 -11.56 3.44
N GLU A 212 -15.51 -12.76 2.90
CA GLU A 212 -16.34 -13.38 1.88
C GLU A 212 -17.81 -13.45 2.33
N GLN A 213 -18.06 -13.90 3.56
CA GLN A 213 -19.42 -13.98 4.14
C GLN A 213 -20.02 -12.58 4.36
N ARG A 214 -19.24 -11.62 4.86
CA ARG A 214 -19.67 -10.22 5.04
C ARG A 214 -20.11 -9.61 3.72
N LEU A 215 -19.29 -9.75 2.68
CA LEU A 215 -19.55 -9.26 1.35
C LEU A 215 -20.70 -9.98 0.63
N GLY A 216 -21.14 -11.12 1.11
CA GLY A 216 -22.37 -11.77 0.66
C GLY A 216 -23.66 -11.04 1.06
N ARG A 217 -23.59 -10.15 2.07
CA ARG A 217 -24.75 -9.45 2.66
C ARG A 217 -24.75 -7.94 2.44
N GLN A 218 -23.60 -7.35 2.16
CA GLN A 218 -23.43 -5.90 1.96
C GLN A 218 -22.43 -5.64 0.84
N ARG A 219 -22.56 -4.48 0.17
CA ARG A 219 -21.75 -4.17 -1.01
C ARG A 219 -20.29 -3.90 -0.67
N TYR A 220 -20.02 -3.16 0.41
CA TYR A 220 -18.69 -2.76 0.86
C TYR A 220 -18.43 -3.24 2.30
N LEU A 221 -17.22 -3.04 2.80
CA LEU A 221 -16.81 -3.53 4.13
C LEU A 221 -17.58 -2.87 5.28
N VAL A 222 -18.02 -1.62 5.08
CA VAL A 222 -18.82 -0.86 6.06
C VAL A 222 -20.14 -0.46 5.42
N GLY A 223 -21.02 -1.45 5.21
CA GLY A 223 -22.36 -1.25 4.64
C GLY A 223 -22.36 -1.04 3.11
N ASP A 224 -23.11 -0.02 2.67
CA ASP A 224 -23.41 0.18 1.25
C ASP A 224 -22.56 1.30 0.62
N ARG A 225 -21.62 1.86 1.37
CA ARG A 225 -20.75 2.97 0.95
C ARG A 225 -19.30 2.53 0.90
N PHE A 226 -18.61 2.88 -0.19
CA PHE A 226 -17.16 2.76 -0.28
C PHE A 226 -16.48 3.67 0.74
N THR A 227 -15.58 3.12 1.56
CA THR A 227 -14.90 3.80 2.67
C THR A 227 -13.40 3.55 2.67
N GLU A 228 -12.69 4.18 3.61
CA GLU A 228 -11.27 3.94 3.86
C GLU A 228 -10.96 2.43 4.07
N ALA A 229 -11.88 1.67 4.68
CA ALA A 229 -11.68 0.25 4.91
C ALA A 229 -11.52 -0.53 3.59
N ASP A 230 -12.37 -0.21 2.60
CA ASP A 230 -12.32 -0.81 1.26
C ASP A 230 -11.04 -0.39 0.52
N LEU A 231 -10.70 0.90 0.58
CA LEU A 231 -9.47 1.44 0.01
C LEU A 231 -8.23 0.75 0.59
N ARG A 232 -8.21 0.42 1.88
CA ARG A 232 -7.08 -0.24 2.55
C ARG A 232 -6.97 -1.72 2.23
N LEU A 233 -8.08 -2.42 1.98
CA LEU A 233 -8.08 -3.84 1.61
C LEU A 233 -7.74 -4.07 0.13
N PHE A 234 -8.30 -3.26 -0.77
CA PHE A 234 -8.21 -3.44 -2.21
C PHE A 234 -6.78 -3.68 -2.75
N PRO A 235 -5.74 -2.91 -2.36
CA PRO A 235 -4.38 -3.13 -2.83
C PRO A 235 -3.81 -4.53 -2.53
N THR A 236 -4.28 -5.18 -1.45
CA THR A 236 -3.90 -6.56 -1.15
C THR A 236 -4.64 -7.53 -2.04
N LEU A 237 -5.95 -7.34 -2.24
CA LEU A 237 -6.78 -8.26 -3.04
C LEU A 237 -6.35 -8.27 -4.51
N VAL A 238 -6.15 -7.11 -5.12
CA VAL A 238 -5.76 -7.00 -6.54
C VAL A 238 -4.40 -7.65 -6.84
N ARG A 239 -3.55 -7.84 -5.81
CA ARG A 239 -2.24 -8.52 -5.90
C ARG A 239 -2.28 -9.98 -5.52
N PHE A 240 -3.41 -10.46 -4.97
CA PHE A 240 -3.45 -11.75 -4.29
C PHE A 240 -3.04 -12.90 -5.19
N ASP A 241 -3.73 -13.08 -6.31
CA ASP A 241 -3.47 -14.19 -7.22
C ASP A 241 -2.17 -14.00 -8.02
N ALA A 242 -1.83 -12.74 -8.36
CA ALA A 242 -0.60 -12.42 -9.11
C ALA A 242 0.68 -12.64 -8.32
N VAL A 243 0.62 -12.46 -6.98
CA VAL A 243 1.81 -12.43 -6.12
C VAL A 243 1.66 -13.32 -4.91
N TYR A 244 0.70 -13.05 -4.02
CA TYR A 244 0.69 -13.66 -2.70
C TYR A 244 0.38 -15.15 -2.74
N TYR A 245 -0.44 -15.58 -3.67
CA TYR A 245 -0.79 -16.98 -3.87
C TYR A 245 0.46 -17.86 -4.08
N SER A 246 1.31 -17.50 -5.03
CA SER A 246 2.51 -18.29 -5.35
C SER A 246 3.76 -17.83 -4.60
N HIS A 247 4.07 -16.51 -4.64
CA HIS A 247 5.32 -15.99 -4.10
C HIS A 247 5.38 -16.05 -2.57
N PHE A 248 4.25 -15.79 -1.90
CA PHE A 248 4.14 -15.84 -0.44
C PHE A 248 3.48 -17.13 0.07
N LYS A 249 3.17 -18.06 -0.81
CA LYS A 249 2.55 -19.36 -0.48
C LYS A 249 1.17 -19.23 0.19
N CYS A 250 0.42 -18.16 -0.10
CA CYS A 250 -0.96 -17.98 0.37
C CYS A 250 -1.93 -18.76 -0.53
N ASN A 251 -1.75 -20.08 -0.62
CA ASN A 251 -2.24 -20.87 -1.75
C ASN A 251 -3.31 -21.93 -1.40
N LEU A 252 -4.12 -21.71 -0.36
CA LEU A 252 -5.27 -22.54 -0.10
C LEU A 252 -6.33 -22.41 -1.20
N ARG A 253 -6.65 -21.17 -1.56
CA ARG A 253 -7.58 -20.79 -2.64
C ARG A 253 -7.09 -19.50 -3.28
N ARG A 254 -7.33 -19.33 -4.58
CA ARG A 254 -7.12 -18.05 -5.27
C ARG A 254 -8.20 -17.05 -4.85
N LEU A 255 -7.96 -15.78 -5.02
CA LEU A 255 -9.01 -14.77 -4.87
C LEU A 255 -10.15 -15.04 -5.85
N ALA A 256 -9.82 -15.48 -7.06
CA ALA A 256 -10.78 -15.83 -8.11
C ALA A 256 -11.74 -16.95 -7.69
N ASP A 257 -11.37 -17.81 -6.74
CA ASP A 257 -12.19 -18.92 -6.25
C ASP A 257 -13.21 -18.47 -5.16
N HIS A 258 -13.11 -17.21 -4.68
CA HIS A 258 -14.05 -16.59 -3.77
C HIS A 258 -15.07 -15.74 -4.54
N TYR A 259 -16.34 -16.09 -4.46
CA TYR A 259 -17.38 -15.44 -5.26
C TYR A 259 -17.53 -13.96 -4.93
N ASN A 260 -17.74 -13.62 -3.65
CA ASN A 260 -18.00 -12.24 -3.27
C ASN A 260 -16.73 -11.39 -3.28
N LEU A 261 -15.58 -11.88 -2.79
CA LEU A 261 -14.30 -11.17 -2.82
C LEU A 261 -13.85 -10.88 -4.26
N SER A 262 -14.01 -11.83 -5.18
CA SER A 262 -13.67 -11.64 -6.58
C SER A 262 -14.55 -10.56 -7.23
N ASN A 263 -15.88 -10.63 -7.04
CA ASN A 263 -16.82 -9.63 -7.54
C ASN A 263 -16.59 -8.26 -6.91
N TYR A 264 -16.29 -8.19 -5.62
CA TYR A 264 -15.97 -6.96 -4.89
C TYR A 264 -14.67 -6.32 -5.41
N THR A 265 -13.66 -7.12 -5.69
CA THR A 265 -12.39 -6.59 -6.24
C THR A 265 -12.61 -5.99 -7.62
N ARG A 266 -13.46 -6.63 -8.46
CA ARG A 266 -13.84 -6.08 -9.77
C ARG A 266 -14.69 -4.82 -9.66
N ASP A 267 -15.66 -4.78 -8.74
CA ASP A 267 -16.48 -3.58 -8.48
C ASP A 267 -15.60 -2.36 -8.16
N ILE A 268 -14.61 -2.52 -7.27
CA ILE A 268 -13.69 -1.45 -6.94
C ILE A 268 -12.76 -1.10 -8.10
N TYR A 269 -12.20 -2.12 -8.78
CA TYR A 269 -11.32 -1.90 -9.92
C TYR A 269 -11.99 -1.07 -11.04
N GLN A 270 -13.29 -1.29 -11.25
CA GLN A 270 -14.09 -0.62 -12.29
C GLN A 270 -14.62 0.77 -11.87
N MET A 271 -14.35 1.22 -10.63
CA MET A 271 -14.63 2.59 -10.25
C MET A 271 -13.73 3.57 -11.03
N PRO A 272 -14.25 4.76 -11.43
CA PRO A 272 -13.45 5.75 -12.15
C PRO A 272 -12.12 6.08 -11.44
N GLY A 273 -11.01 6.06 -12.17
CA GLY A 273 -9.68 6.37 -11.68
C GLY A 273 -8.98 5.22 -10.95
N VAL A 274 -9.64 4.10 -10.68
CA VAL A 274 -9.02 2.99 -9.93
C VAL A 274 -8.15 2.10 -10.81
N ALA A 275 -8.62 1.74 -11.99
CA ALA A 275 -7.91 0.85 -12.94
C ALA A 275 -6.51 1.39 -13.29
N GLU A 276 -6.39 2.70 -13.48
CA GLU A 276 -5.15 3.40 -13.82
C GLU A 276 -4.09 3.31 -12.71
N SER A 277 -4.50 3.03 -11.46
CA SER A 277 -3.60 2.83 -10.33
C SER A 277 -3.00 1.42 -10.27
N VAL A 278 -3.52 0.47 -11.07
CA VAL A 278 -3.17 -0.95 -11.00
C VAL A 278 -2.22 -1.32 -12.13
N ASP A 279 -0.99 -1.69 -11.79
CA ASP A 279 0.03 -2.17 -12.72
C ASP A 279 0.53 -3.55 -12.29
N ILE A 280 -0.12 -4.60 -12.79
CA ILE A 280 0.24 -5.99 -12.44
C ILE A 280 1.62 -6.38 -12.97
N PRO A 281 2.03 -6.03 -14.22
CA PRO A 281 3.38 -6.30 -14.70
C PRO A 281 4.48 -5.71 -13.80
N ARG A 282 4.41 -4.42 -13.45
CA ARG A 282 5.37 -3.78 -12.54
C ARG A 282 5.27 -4.33 -11.11
N THR A 283 4.07 -4.69 -10.67
CA THR A 283 3.88 -5.37 -9.38
C THR A 283 4.67 -6.68 -9.34
N LYS A 284 4.52 -7.55 -10.34
CA LYS A 284 5.27 -8.81 -10.45
C LYS A 284 6.78 -8.56 -10.51
N LEU A 285 7.23 -7.59 -11.32
CA LEU A 285 8.63 -7.21 -11.41
C LEU A 285 9.20 -6.85 -10.03
N GLY A 286 8.51 -6.03 -9.26
CA GLY A 286 8.94 -5.61 -7.93
C GLY A 286 8.99 -6.74 -6.90
N TYR A 287 8.05 -7.68 -6.94
CA TYR A 287 8.03 -8.82 -6.02
C TYR A 287 9.01 -9.92 -6.43
N TYR A 288 8.84 -10.48 -7.62
CA TYR A 288 9.64 -11.63 -8.07
C TYR A 288 11.06 -11.24 -8.46
N GLY A 289 11.26 -10.09 -9.08
CA GLY A 289 12.57 -9.57 -9.45
C GLY A 289 13.33 -8.94 -8.28
N GLY A 290 12.61 -8.31 -7.34
CA GLY A 290 13.20 -7.54 -6.24
C GLY A 290 13.39 -8.30 -4.92
N MET A 291 12.77 -9.47 -4.72
CA MET A 291 12.86 -10.25 -3.48
C MET A 291 13.64 -11.55 -3.70
N ARG A 292 14.95 -11.43 -3.98
CA ARG A 292 15.84 -12.56 -4.32
C ARG A 292 15.97 -13.60 -3.21
N ASN A 293 15.76 -13.23 -1.97
CA ASN A 293 15.73 -14.18 -0.84
C ASN A 293 14.51 -15.13 -0.87
N LEU A 294 13.42 -14.76 -1.56
CA LEU A 294 12.25 -15.63 -1.75
C LEU A 294 12.23 -16.25 -3.16
N ASN A 295 12.78 -15.59 -4.15
CA ASN A 295 12.86 -16.01 -5.54
C ASN A 295 14.30 -15.86 -6.05
N PRO A 296 15.23 -16.77 -5.69
CA PRO A 296 16.66 -16.65 -6.04
C PRO A 296 16.93 -16.57 -7.54
N SER A 297 16.15 -17.30 -8.35
CA SER A 297 16.26 -17.27 -9.82
C SER A 297 15.91 -15.91 -10.42
N GLY A 298 15.01 -15.14 -9.74
CA GLY A 298 14.46 -13.89 -10.25
C GLY A 298 13.52 -14.05 -11.45
N ILE A 299 13.11 -15.28 -11.77
CA ILE A 299 12.13 -15.55 -12.82
C ILE A 299 10.80 -14.89 -12.43
N ILE A 300 10.24 -14.12 -13.36
CA ILE A 300 8.93 -13.47 -13.21
C ILE A 300 7.88 -14.35 -13.88
N PRO A 301 6.91 -14.92 -13.14
CA PRO A 301 5.90 -15.80 -13.73
C PRO A 301 5.02 -15.06 -14.73
N LEU A 302 4.65 -15.70 -15.82
CA LEU A 302 3.74 -15.14 -16.83
C LEU A 302 2.30 -15.06 -16.30
N GLY A 303 1.80 -16.14 -15.69
CA GLY A 303 0.45 -16.22 -15.12
C GLY A 303 0.37 -15.62 -13.68
N PRO A 304 -0.85 -15.60 -13.09
CA PRO A 304 -2.10 -15.99 -13.74
C PRO A 304 -2.62 -14.94 -14.73
N GLU A 305 -3.53 -15.34 -15.63
CA GLU A 305 -4.36 -14.42 -16.39
C GLU A 305 -5.39 -13.80 -15.44
N LEU A 306 -5.48 -12.49 -15.42
CA LEU A 306 -6.37 -11.72 -14.55
C LEU A 306 -7.19 -10.75 -15.40
N ASP A 307 -8.50 -10.80 -15.24
CA ASP A 307 -9.43 -9.86 -15.86
C ASP A 307 -10.30 -9.19 -14.78
N PHE A 308 -9.85 -8.05 -14.30
CA PHE A 308 -10.62 -7.24 -13.36
C PHE A 308 -11.70 -6.37 -14.07
N SER A 309 -11.70 -6.32 -15.39
CA SER A 309 -12.72 -5.63 -16.19
C SER A 309 -13.96 -6.52 -16.47
N ALA A 310 -13.86 -7.82 -16.18
CA ALA A 310 -14.98 -8.74 -16.31
C ALA A 310 -16.19 -8.29 -15.48
N PRO A 311 -17.42 -8.55 -15.93
CA PRO A 311 -18.63 -8.15 -15.21
C PRO A 311 -18.65 -8.65 -13.76
N HIS A 312 -19.23 -7.85 -12.88
CA HIS A 312 -19.50 -8.20 -11.48
C HIS A 312 -21.00 -8.02 -11.16
N ASP A 313 -21.45 -8.64 -10.07
CA ASP A 313 -22.87 -8.63 -9.67
C ASP A 313 -23.16 -7.79 -8.41
N ARG A 314 -22.21 -6.94 -7.99
CA ARG A 314 -22.33 -6.18 -6.72
C ARG A 314 -23.53 -5.23 -6.68
N GLY A 315 -24.08 -4.87 -7.85
CA GLY A 315 -25.34 -4.11 -7.95
C GLY A 315 -26.53 -4.77 -7.26
N ARG A 316 -26.55 -6.12 -7.12
CA ARG A 316 -27.60 -6.85 -6.40
C ARG A 316 -27.70 -6.50 -4.91
N LEU A 317 -26.64 -5.96 -4.33
CA LEU A 317 -26.55 -5.54 -2.92
C LEU A 317 -26.71 -4.05 -2.71
N ALA A 318 -26.90 -3.26 -3.79
CA ALA A 318 -27.23 -1.86 -3.65
C ALA A 318 -28.67 -1.74 -3.11
N LYS A 319 -28.86 -0.94 -2.04
CA LYS A 319 -30.23 -0.61 -1.62
C LYS A 319 -30.91 0.15 -2.75
N ALA A 320 -32.17 -0.18 -3.02
CA ALA A 320 -33.00 0.66 -3.86
C ALA A 320 -33.01 2.08 -3.27
N ALA A 321 -32.68 3.07 -4.12
CA ALA A 321 -32.63 4.47 -3.75
C ALA A 321 -34.02 4.99 -3.39
#